data_c76022fe172155cbe1763b325be42804
#
_entry.id   c76022fe172155cbe1763b325be42804
#
_cell.length_a   1.000
_cell.length_b   1.000
_cell.length_c   1.000
_cell.angle_alpha   90.00
_cell.angle_beta   90.00
_cell.angle_gamma   90.00
#
_symmetry.space_group_name_H-M   'P 1'
#
loop_
_entity.id
_entity.type
_entity.pdbx_description
1 polymer ?
#
loop_
_entity_poly.entity_id
_entity_poly.type
_entity_poly.pdbx_seq_one_letter_code
_entity_poly.pdbx_strand_id
1 'polypeptide(L)'
;LLFFGGELREAGTVKGKKTGNFAKSDWMDIEKQRGISVTSSVMQFDYAGKRVNILDTPGHEDFSEDTYRTLMAVDAAVMVVDSAKGIEAQTKKLFEVVKHRNIPVFTFINKLDRDGREPLDLLEELEEVLGIASYPMNWPIGMGKSFEGLYDLHNQRLELYRKEERFASLEDGNQLFGTNPFYAQVLEDIELLQEAGNEFSREAILEGALTPVFFGSALTNFGVQTFLDTFLEFAPEPHGHKTTEGEMIDPLNKDFSGFVFKI
;
A
#
# COMPACT_ATOMS: atom_id res chain seq x y z
N LEU A 1 -9.54 1.53 -1.48
CA LEU A 1 -9.27 2.22 -2.75
C LEU A 1 -10.56 2.46 -3.54
N LEU A 2 -11.32 1.44 -3.89
CA LEU A 2 -12.60 1.57 -4.65
C LEU A 2 -13.61 2.53 -4.00
N PHE A 3 -13.61 2.65 -2.68
CA PHE A 3 -14.44 3.62 -1.96
C PHE A 3 -14.06 5.06 -2.32
N PHE A 4 -12.78 5.39 -2.36
CA PHE A 4 -12.29 6.72 -2.75
C PHE A 4 -12.48 6.99 -4.25
N GLY A 5 -12.43 5.96 -5.09
CA GLY A 5 -12.78 6.06 -6.51
C GLY A 5 -14.28 6.20 -6.79
N GLY A 6 -15.14 6.22 -5.77
CA GLY A 6 -16.59 6.37 -5.92
C GLY A 6 -17.33 5.11 -6.39
N GLU A 7 -16.64 3.99 -6.56
CA GLU A 7 -17.22 2.72 -7.00
C GLU A 7 -18.02 1.98 -5.92
N LEU A 8 -17.80 2.34 -4.66
CA LEU A 8 -18.48 1.77 -3.51
C LEU A 8 -19.04 2.88 -2.61
N ARG A 9 -20.25 2.68 -2.12
CA ARG A 9 -20.86 3.60 -1.11
C ARG A 9 -20.30 3.36 0.28
N GLU A 10 -19.91 2.13 0.58
CA GLU A 10 -19.32 1.70 1.85
C GLU A 10 -18.20 0.70 1.59
N ALA A 11 -17.13 0.77 2.40
CA ALA A 11 -16.04 -0.19 2.32
C ALA A 11 -16.45 -1.53 2.93
N GLY A 12 -16.32 -2.62 2.17
CA GLY A 12 -16.54 -3.98 2.63
C GLY A 12 -15.31 -4.59 3.30
N THR A 13 -15.46 -5.74 3.96
CA THR A 13 -14.37 -6.48 4.59
C THR A 13 -14.33 -7.93 4.13
N VAL A 14 -13.13 -8.54 4.04
CA VAL A 14 -12.94 -9.96 3.70
C VAL A 14 -13.68 -10.88 4.70
N LYS A 15 -13.78 -10.49 5.98
CA LYS A 15 -14.49 -11.22 7.04
C LYS A 15 -15.91 -10.70 7.26
N GLY A 16 -16.64 -10.38 6.22
CA GLY A 16 -17.98 -9.78 6.26
C GLY A 16 -19.09 -10.59 6.95
N LYS A 17 -18.79 -11.78 7.53
CA LYS A 17 -19.79 -12.64 8.22
C LYS A 17 -20.59 -11.95 9.33
N LYS A 18 -20.02 -10.89 9.97
CA LYS A 18 -20.71 -10.14 11.03
C LYS A 18 -21.53 -8.94 10.52
N THR A 19 -21.19 -8.40 9.36
CA THR A 19 -21.80 -7.17 8.81
C THR A 19 -22.58 -7.42 7.52
N GLY A 20 -22.43 -8.58 6.88
CA GLY A 20 -23.02 -8.88 5.58
C GLY A 20 -22.34 -8.21 4.38
N ASN A 21 -21.36 -7.31 4.62
CA ASN A 21 -20.64 -6.56 3.59
C ASN A 21 -19.29 -7.24 3.30
N PHE A 22 -19.22 -8.00 2.21
CA PHE A 22 -17.98 -8.61 1.72
C PHE A 22 -17.20 -7.66 0.81
N ALA A 23 -15.89 -7.89 0.67
CA ALA A 23 -15.07 -7.17 -0.30
C ALA A 23 -15.58 -7.45 -1.73
N LYS A 24 -15.56 -6.44 -2.61
CA LYS A 24 -16.02 -6.59 -4.01
C LYS A 24 -15.15 -7.57 -4.80
N SER A 25 -13.89 -7.75 -4.39
CA SER A 25 -12.95 -8.74 -4.93
C SER A 25 -13.35 -10.18 -4.65
N ASP A 26 -14.02 -10.45 -3.51
CA ASP A 26 -14.41 -11.79 -3.08
C ASP A 26 -15.80 -12.15 -3.63
N TRP A 27 -15.87 -12.46 -4.91
CA TRP A 27 -17.14 -12.73 -5.60
C TRP A 27 -17.57 -14.20 -5.56
N MET A 28 -16.63 -15.14 -5.33
CA MET A 28 -16.92 -16.58 -5.25
C MET A 28 -17.48 -16.97 -3.88
N ASP A 29 -18.40 -17.91 -3.85
CA ASP A 29 -19.01 -18.40 -2.60
C ASP A 29 -17.97 -19.05 -1.66
N ILE A 30 -16.96 -19.70 -2.21
CA ILE A 30 -15.87 -20.30 -1.42
C ILE A 30 -15.02 -19.21 -0.72
N GLU A 31 -14.80 -18.07 -1.35
CA GLU A 31 -14.07 -16.92 -0.76
C GLU A 31 -14.87 -16.35 0.41
N LYS A 32 -16.17 -16.14 0.23
CA LYS A 32 -17.07 -15.66 1.28
C LYS A 32 -17.18 -16.62 2.47
N GLN A 33 -17.20 -17.93 2.20
CA GLN A 33 -17.25 -18.95 3.24
C GLN A 33 -15.95 -19.06 4.03
N ARG A 34 -14.81 -19.03 3.37
CA ARG A 34 -13.49 -19.14 3.98
C ARG A 34 -12.99 -17.80 4.55
N GLY A 35 -13.45 -16.67 4.00
CA GLY A 35 -12.99 -15.32 4.34
C GLY A 35 -11.56 -15.06 3.89
N ILE A 36 -11.17 -15.65 2.76
CA ILE A 36 -9.88 -15.44 2.06
C ILE A 36 -10.13 -15.41 0.56
N SER A 37 -9.39 -14.57 -0.15
CA SER A 37 -9.38 -14.55 -1.62
C SER A 37 -8.70 -15.82 -2.16
N VAL A 38 -9.27 -16.41 -3.20
CA VAL A 38 -8.80 -17.66 -3.84
C VAL A 38 -8.27 -17.38 -5.24
N THR A 39 -8.87 -16.41 -5.94
CA THR A 39 -8.50 -16.04 -7.30
C THR A 39 -8.16 -14.56 -7.39
N SER A 40 -7.28 -14.21 -8.34
CA SER A 40 -7.03 -12.80 -8.65
C SER A 40 -8.26 -12.18 -9.30
N SER A 41 -8.63 -10.98 -8.85
CA SER A 41 -9.72 -10.19 -9.41
C SER A 41 -9.20 -8.89 -9.99
N VAL A 42 -9.83 -8.45 -11.10
CA VAL A 42 -9.50 -7.18 -11.75
C VAL A 42 -10.61 -6.18 -11.46
N MET A 43 -10.23 -5.02 -10.95
CA MET A 43 -11.13 -3.93 -10.64
C MET A 43 -10.58 -2.64 -11.24
N GLN A 44 -11.47 -1.77 -11.66
CA GLN A 44 -11.10 -0.51 -12.30
C GLN A 44 -11.91 0.64 -11.71
N PHE A 45 -11.28 1.81 -11.61
CA PHE A 45 -11.94 3.06 -11.23
C PHE A 45 -11.18 4.26 -11.75
N ASP A 46 -11.87 5.39 -11.88
CA ASP A 46 -11.26 6.66 -12.23
C ASP A 46 -11.01 7.49 -10.95
N TYR A 47 -9.81 8.05 -10.83
CA TYR A 47 -9.43 8.88 -9.68
C TYR A 47 -8.40 9.93 -10.09
N ALA A 48 -8.62 11.19 -9.68
CA ALA A 48 -7.72 12.32 -9.97
C ALA A 48 -7.33 12.42 -11.47
N GLY A 49 -8.28 12.14 -12.37
CA GLY A 49 -8.06 12.19 -13.82
C GLY A 49 -7.26 11.03 -14.41
N LYS A 50 -6.93 10.03 -13.61
CA LYS A 50 -6.26 8.79 -14.04
C LYS A 50 -7.20 7.60 -13.93
N ARG A 51 -7.02 6.62 -14.82
CA ARG A 51 -7.68 5.32 -14.73
C ARG A 51 -6.80 4.32 -14.01
N VAL A 52 -7.28 3.85 -12.87
CA VAL A 52 -6.56 2.91 -12.00
C VAL A 52 -7.13 1.51 -12.19
N ASN A 53 -6.26 0.55 -12.52
CA ASN A 53 -6.59 -0.86 -12.59
C ASN A 53 -5.94 -1.56 -11.40
N ILE A 54 -6.76 -2.20 -10.56
CA ILE A 54 -6.28 -3.00 -9.43
C ILE A 54 -6.42 -4.46 -9.80
N LEU A 55 -5.31 -5.20 -9.71
CA LEU A 55 -5.27 -6.64 -9.77
C LEU A 55 -5.09 -7.13 -8.34
N ASP A 56 -6.21 -7.48 -7.69
CA ASP A 56 -6.20 -8.00 -6.31
C ASP A 56 -5.82 -9.48 -6.32
N THR A 57 -4.79 -9.84 -5.57
CA THR A 57 -4.21 -11.17 -5.56
C THR A 57 -4.46 -11.89 -4.23
N PRO A 58 -4.67 -13.23 -4.26
CA PRO A 58 -4.80 -13.98 -3.03
C PRO A 58 -3.48 -13.95 -2.22
N GLY A 59 -3.61 -13.69 -0.91
CA GLY A 59 -2.45 -13.67 0.00
C GLY A 59 -2.03 -15.04 0.52
N HIS A 60 -2.80 -16.10 0.26
CA HIS A 60 -2.52 -17.43 0.78
C HIS A 60 -1.52 -18.20 -0.09
N GLU A 61 -0.61 -18.95 0.53
CA GLU A 61 0.47 -19.68 -0.16
C GLU A 61 -0.03 -20.65 -1.24
N ASP A 62 -1.16 -21.31 -1.01
CA ASP A 62 -1.77 -22.27 -1.95
C ASP A 62 -2.17 -21.65 -3.29
N PHE A 63 -2.29 -20.32 -3.36
CA PHE A 63 -2.73 -19.57 -4.55
C PHE A 63 -1.64 -18.66 -5.14
N SER A 64 -0.38 -18.87 -4.76
CA SER A 64 0.74 -18.01 -5.18
C SER A 64 1.00 -18.02 -6.69
N GLU A 65 0.69 -19.11 -7.41
CA GLU A 65 0.86 -19.18 -8.86
C GLU A 65 0.00 -18.12 -9.59
N ASP A 66 -1.20 -17.89 -9.11
CA ASP A 66 -2.10 -16.85 -9.63
C ASP A 66 -1.48 -15.45 -9.46
N THR A 67 -0.86 -15.20 -8.30
CA THR A 67 -0.13 -13.97 -8.03
C THR A 67 1.06 -13.79 -8.95
N TYR A 68 1.86 -14.85 -9.19
CA TYR A 68 3.01 -14.78 -10.11
C TYR A 68 2.60 -14.41 -11.54
N ARG A 69 1.49 -14.94 -12.02
CA ARG A 69 0.94 -14.61 -13.36
C ARG A 69 0.44 -13.17 -13.38
N THR A 70 -0.26 -12.74 -12.35
CA THR A 70 -0.80 -11.38 -12.23
C THR A 70 0.32 -10.34 -12.23
N LEU A 71 1.45 -10.60 -11.58
CA LEU A 71 2.62 -9.72 -11.59
C LEU A 71 3.26 -9.50 -12.97
N MET A 72 2.87 -10.27 -14.00
CA MET A 72 3.30 -9.99 -15.38
C MET A 72 2.53 -8.84 -16.03
N ALA A 73 1.40 -8.46 -15.47
CA ALA A 73 0.47 -7.53 -16.07
C ALA A 73 0.40 -6.17 -15.35
N VAL A 74 1.30 -5.91 -14.40
CA VAL A 74 1.26 -4.71 -13.57
C VAL A 74 2.48 -3.82 -13.78
N ASP A 75 2.28 -2.51 -13.65
CA ASP A 75 3.33 -1.50 -13.74
C ASP A 75 3.97 -1.24 -12.36
N ALA A 76 3.26 -1.46 -11.27
CA ALA A 76 3.73 -1.35 -9.89
C ALA A 76 3.03 -2.37 -9.00
N ALA A 77 3.64 -2.71 -7.88
CA ALA A 77 3.07 -3.57 -6.85
C ALA A 77 2.84 -2.83 -5.54
N VAL A 78 1.73 -3.12 -4.86
CA VAL A 78 1.49 -2.67 -3.50
C VAL A 78 1.66 -3.85 -2.56
N MET A 79 2.68 -3.81 -1.73
CA MET A 79 2.93 -4.80 -0.70
C MET A 79 2.20 -4.39 0.58
N VAL A 80 1.26 -5.20 1.04
CA VAL A 80 0.49 -4.95 2.26
C VAL A 80 1.04 -5.80 3.40
N VAL A 81 1.54 -5.15 4.44
CA VAL A 81 2.17 -5.78 5.62
C VAL A 81 1.26 -5.59 6.83
N ASP A 82 1.06 -6.63 7.62
CA ASP A 82 0.37 -6.56 8.91
C ASP A 82 1.30 -5.98 9.98
N SER A 83 0.93 -4.86 10.61
CA SER A 83 1.78 -4.17 11.60
C SER A 83 2.18 -5.03 12.80
N ALA A 84 1.38 -6.04 13.15
CA ALA A 84 1.68 -6.95 14.25
C ALA A 84 2.57 -8.13 13.83
N LYS A 85 2.48 -8.57 12.57
CA LYS A 85 3.18 -9.76 12.08
C LYS A 85 4.50 -9.44 11.37
N GLY A 86 4.61 -8.27 10.73
CA GLY A 86 5.75 -7.91 9.90
C GLY A 86 5.80 -8.70 8.59
N ILE A 87 6.99 -9.03 8.12
CA ILE A 87 7.22 -9.71 6.85
C ILE A 87 7.02 -11.22 7.00
N GLU A 88 5.92 -11.73 6.46
CA GLU A 88 5.63 -13.16 6.46
C GLU A 88 6.40 -13.89 5.33
N ALA A 89 6.65 -15.18 5.48
CA ALA A 89 7.43 -15.97 4.53
C ALA A 89 6.89 -15.91 3.08
N GLN A 90 5.57 -15.84 2.92
CA GLN A 90 4.94 -15.70 1.61
C GLN A 90 5.22 -14.32 1.00
N THR A 91 5.19 -13.26 1.78
CA THR A 91 5.55 -11.91 1.34
C THR A 91 6.96 -11.87 0.77
N LYS A 92 7.92 -12.51 1.47
CA LYS A 92 9.30 -12.62 1.00
C LYS A 92 9.41 -13.33 -0.35
N LYS A 93 8.72 -14.48 -0.51
CA LYS A 93 8.72 -15.22 -1.79
C LYS A 93 8.17 -14.39 -2.95
N LEU A 94 7.07 -13.66 -2.72
CA LEU A 94 6.46 -12.81 -3.73
C LEU A 94 7.33 -11.60 -4.06
N PHE A 95 7.98 -11.02 -3.05
CA PHE A 95 8.89 -9.89 -3.24
C PHE A 95 10.09 -10.27 -4.12
N GLU A 96 10.67 -11.45 -3.98
CA GLU A 96 11.75 -11.92 -4.86
C GLU A 96 11.33 -11.93 -6.33
N VAL A 97 10.08 -12.30 -6.63
CA VAL A 97 9.55 -12.28 -7.99
C VAL A 97 9.41 -10.85 -8.53
N VAL A 98 8.91 -9.95 -7.69
CA VAL A 98 8.77 -8.53 -8.02
C VAL A 98 10.13 -7.90 -8.30
N LYS A 99 11.11 -8.18 -7.43
CA LYS A 99 12.51 -7.72 -7.56
C LYS A 99 13.17 -8.21 -8.85
N HIS A 100 13.02 -9.49 -9.17
CA HIS A 100 13.57 -10.05 -10.42
C HIS A 100 13.00 -9.40 -11.70
N ARG A 101 11.84 -8.79 -11.61
CA ARG A 101 11.16 -8.12 -12.72
C ARG A 101 11.34 -6.61 -12.72
N ASN A 102 12.06 -6.08 -11.76
CA ASN A 102 12.24 -4.63 -11.54
C ASN A 102 10.91 -3.88 -11.48
N ILE A 103 9.88 -4.48 -10.84
CA ILE A 103 8.59 -3.85 -10.63
C ILE A 103 8.71 -2.95 -9.40
N PRO A 104 8.41 -1.64 -9.49
CA PRO A 104 8.38 -0.74 -8.35
C PRO A 104 7.43 -1.23 -7.26
N VAL A 105 7.86 -1.18 -5.99
CA VAL A 105 7.08 -1.62 -4.83
C VAL A 105 6.74 -0.44 -3.95
N PHE A 106 5.47 -0.33 -3.58
CA PHE A 106 4.96 0.57 -2.56
C PHE A 106 4.49 -0.26 -1.37
N THR A 107 5.00 0.03 -0.19
CA THR A 107 4.67 -0.74 1.02
C THR A 107 3.60 -0.03 1.84
N PHE A 108 2.53 -0.76 2.20
CA PHE A 108 1.49 -0.28 3.09
C PHE A 108 1.44 -1.12 4.36
N ILE A 109 1.88 -0.56 5.48
CA ILE A 109 1.82 -1.20 6.80
C ILE A 109 0.43 -0.95 7.37
N ASN A 110 -0.35 -2.02 7.39
CA ASN A 110 -1.79 -2.03 7.65
C ASN A 110 -2.11 -2.45 9.09
N LYS A 111 -3.33 -2.14 9.51
CA LYS A 111 -3.94 -2.52 10.78
C LYS A 111 -3.47 -1.73 12.00
N LEU A 112 -3.11 -0.47 11.83
CA LEU A 112 -2.79 0.43 12.94
C LEU A 112 -3.97 0.67 13.91
N ASP A 113 -5.18 0.24 13.55
CA ASP A 113 -6.35 0.19 14.44
C ASP A 113 -6.19 -0.86 15.55
N ARG A 114 -5.10 -1.62 15.56
CA ARG A 114 -4.71 -2.63 16.56
C ARG A 114 -3.28 -2.40 17.03
N ASP A 115 -2.97 -2.98 18.19
CA ASP A 115 -1.60 -3.01 18.68
C ASP A 115 -0.70 -3.78 17.71
N GLY A 116 0.43 -3.21 17.37
CA GLY A 116 1.42 -3.73 16.44
C GLY A 116 2.84 -3.62 16.99
N ARG A 117 3.81 -3.88 16.14
CA ARG A 117 5.23 -3.68 16.43
C ARG A 117 5.62 -2.21 16.26
N GLU A 118 6.72 -1.81 16.84
CA GLU A 118 7.24 -0.46 16.69
C GLU A 118 7.54 -0.15 15.22
N PRO A 119 7.22 1.07 14.75
CA PRO A 119 7.42 1.45 13.35
C PRO A 119 8.86 1.33 12.86
N LEU A 120 9.84 1.67 13.69
CA LEU A 120 11.28 1.53 13.37
C LEU A 120 11.66 0.08 13.16
N ASP A 121 11.20 -0.84 14.01
CA ASP A 121 11.46 -2.29 13.88
C ASP A 121 10.89 -2.84 12.57
N LEU A 122 9.75 -2.32 12.11
CA LEU A 122 9.13 -2.75 10.86
C LEU A 122 9.91 -2.25 9.64
N LEU A 123 10.48 -1.03 9.69
CA LEU A 123 11.37 -0.54 8.64
C LEU A 123 12.67 -1.34 8.57
N GLU A 124 13.30 -1.60 9.72
CA GLU A 124 14.51 -2.40 9.82
C GLU A 124 14.27 -3.80 9.24
N GLU A 125 13.18 -4.47 9.63
CA GLU A 125 12.82 -5.78 9.08
C GLU A 125 12.59 -5.75 7.57
N LEU A 126 11.94 -4.72 7.03
CA LEU A 126 11.78 -4.53 5.58
C LEU A 126 13.13 -4.52 4.87
N GLU A 127 14.08 -3.76 5.38
CA GLU A 127 15.41 -3.62 4.79
C GLU A 127 16.24 -4.88 4.93
N GLU A 128 16.28 -5.49 6.12
CA GLU A 128 17.05 -6.70 6.38
C GLU A 128 16.51 -7.94 5.63
N VAL A 129 15.17 -8.13 5.66
CA VAL A 129 14.55 -9.35 5.12
C VAL A 129 14.41 -9.30 3.60
N LEU A 130 14.08 -8.12 3.05
CA LEU A 130 13.83 -7.96 1.62
C LEU A 130 15.03 -7.39 0.86
N GLY A 131 15.97 -6.75 1.56
CA GLY A 131 17.15 -6.14 0.93
C GLY A 131 16.76 -5.00 -0.04
N ILE A 132 15.81 -4.16 0.37
CA ILE A 132 15.37 -2.96 -0.34
C ILE A 132 15.41 -1.78 0.63
N ALA A 133 15.90 -0.62 0.18
CA ALA A 133 15.84 0.59 0.99
C ALA A 133 14.38 1.00 1.23
N SER A 134 14.08 1.54 2.40
CA SER A 134 12.74 2.03 2.77
C SER A 134 12.75 3.54 3.01
N TYR A 135 11.67 4.23 2.64
CA TYR A 135 11.45 5.63 2.96
C TYR A 135 10.03 5.83 3.50
N PRO A 136 9.88 6.21 4.78
CA PRO A 136 8.56 6.46 5.36
C PRO A 136 7.95 7.74 4.79
N MET A 137 6.77 7.63 4.19
CA MET A 137 5.99 8.76 3.68
C MET A 137 5.15 9.41 4.77
N ASN A 138 4.76 8.64 5.76
CA ASN A 138 4.05 9.09 6.96
C ASN A 138 4.51 8.29 8.19
N TRP A 139 4.20 8.78 9.38
CA TRP A 139 4.56 8.16 10.65
C TRP A 139 3.37 8.12 11.62
N PRO A 140 3.11 6.98 12.31
CA PRO A 140 1.94 6.84 13.16
C PRO A 140 2.10 7.57 14.50
N ILE A 141 1.06 8.27 14.93
CA ILE A 141 0.95 8.86 16.27
C ILE A 141 0.16 7.88 17.13
N GLY A 142 0.88 6.96 17.77
CA GLY A 142 0.32 5.83 18.50
C GLY A 142 -0.23 4.73 17.61
N MET A 143 -0.71 3.65 18.23
CA MET A 143 -1.34 2.48 17.58
C MET A 143 -2.48 1.92 18.43
N GLY A 144 -3.33 1.10 17.84
CA GLY A 144 -4.43 0.45 18.53
C GLY A 144 -5.39 1.46 19.17
N LYS A 145 -5.56 1.37 20.48
CA LYS A 145 -6.44 2.26 21.23
C LYS A 145 -5.86 3.68 21.38
N SER A 146 -4.56 3.82 21.29
CA SER A 146 -3.84 5.09 21.37
C SER A 146 -3.56 5.72 20.02
N PHE A 147 -4.12 5.18 18.93
CA PHE A 147 -3.95 5.71 17.60
C PHE A 147 -4.69 7.04 17.44
N GLU A 148 -3.95 8.13 17.29
CA GLU A 148 -4.46 9.52 17.22
C GLU A 148 -4.38 10.09 15.80
N GLY A 149 -3.47 9.57 14.96
CA GLY A 149 -3.27 10.10 13.61
C GLY A 149 -1.99 9.66 12.94
N LEU A 150 -1.65 10.36 11.87
CA LEU A 150 -0.38 10.20 11.13
C LEU A 150 0.32 11.55 10.99
N TYR A 151 1.62 11.54 11.14
CA TYR A 151 2.47 12.63 10.72
C TYR A 151 2.85 12.37 9.25
N ASP A 152 2.30 13.16 8.32
CA ASP A 152 2.55 13.04 6.88
C ASP A 152 3.86 13.77 6.55
N LEU A 153 4.94 13.01 6.40
CA LEU A 153 6.29 13.53 6.12
C LEU A 153 6.38 14.15 4.73
N HIS A 154 5.67 13.59 3.77
CA HIS A 154 5.71 14.06 2.38
C HIS A 154 4.97 15.39 2.21
N ASN A 155 3.74 15.49 2.72
CA ASN A 155 2.92 16.69 2.58
C ASN A 155 3.10 17.69 3.73
N GLN A 156 3.97 17.40 4.70
CA GLN A 156 4.28 18.26 5.85
C GLN A 156 3.03 18.70 6.62
N ARG A 157 2.18 17.73 6.99
CA ARG A 157 0.92 17.95 7.70
C ARG A 157 0.59 16.80 8.64
N LEU A 158 -0.41 17.02 9.50
CA LEU A 158 -0.98 15.99 10.36
C LEU A 158 -2.28 15.46 9.73
N GLU A 159 -2.46 14.15 9.69
CA GLU A 159 -3.75 13.51 9.37
C GLU A 159 -4.36 13.00 10.68
N LEU A 160 -5.50 13.59 11.09
CA LEU A 160 -6.08 13.38 12.41
C LEU A 160 -7.11 12.24 12.36
N TYR A 161 -7.01 11.30 13.31
CA TYR A 161 -7.91 10.17 13.39
C TYR A 161 -9.15 10.50 14.22
N ARG A 162 -10.34 10.24 13.66
CA ARG A 162 -11.65 10.47 14.32
C ARG A 162 -11.89 11.90 14.81
N LYS A 163 -11.34 12.89 14.14
CA LYS A 163 -11.61 14.32 14.38
C LYS A 163 -12.50 14.86 13.25
N GLU A 164 -13.19 15.98 13.50
CA GLU A 164 -14.02 16.65 12.48
C GLU A 164 -13.14 17.16 11.34
N GLU A 165 -12.03 17.81 11.67
CA GLU A 165 -11.00 18.19 10.72
C GLU A 165 -10.05 17.02 10.53
N ARG A 166 -9.89 16.60 9.28
CA ARG A 166 -9.01 15.48 8.94
C ARG A 166 -7.54 15.86 8.90
N PHE A 167 -7.23 17.06 8.46
CA PHE A 167 -5.86 17.54 8.32
C PHE A 167 -5.61 18.78 9.16
N ALA A 168 -4.41 18.90 9.71
CA ALA A 168 -3.91 20.05 10.43
C ALA A 168 -2.48 20.38 10.03
N SER A 169 -2.02 21.58 10.31
CA SER A 169 -0.62 21.95 10.10
C SER A 169 0.29 21.31 11.14
N LEU A 170 1.58 21.16 10.82
CA LEU A 170 2.56 20.70 11.80
C LEU A 170 2.74 21.68 12.96
N GLU A 171 2.53 22.98 12.72
CA GLU A 171 2.62 24.04 13.73
C GLU A 171 1.56 23.85 14.82
N ASP A 172 0.39 23.31 14.45
CA ASP A 172 -0.71 23.02 15.38
C ASP A 172 -0.49 21.75 16.21
N GLY A 173 0.52 20.94 15.87
CA GLY A 173 0.75 19.63 16.49
C GLY A 173 0.90 19.68 18.00
N ASN A 174 1.67 20.63 18.52
CA ASN A 174 1.84 20.82 19.95
C ASN A 174 0.53 21.28 20.65
N GLN A 175 -0.32 22.02 19.97
CA GLN A 175 -1.61 22.43 20.50
C GLN A 175 -2.61 21.27 20.48
N LEU A 176 -2.62 20.47 19.43
CA LEU A 176 -3.54 19.36 19.22
C LEU A 176 -3.22 18.14 20.10
N PHE A 177 -1.93 17.83 20.23
CA PHE A 177 -1.46 16.64 20.94
C PHE A 177 -0.87 16.95 22.31
N GLY A 178 -0.43 18.21 22.54
CA GLY A 178 0.06 18.69 23.83
C GLY A 178 1.16 17.81 24.42
N THR A 179 0.91 17.25 25.59
CA THR A 179 1.83 16.31 26.27
C THR A 179 1.60 14.85 25.92
N ASN A 180 0.98 14.54 24.77
CA ASN A 180 0.79 13.18 24.32
C ASN A 180 2.15 12.50 24.11
N PRO A 181 2.49 11.43 24.86
CA PRO A 181 3.79 10.79 24.76
C PRO A 181 4.05 10.17 23.38
N PHE A 182 3.02 9.74 22.68
CA PHE A 182 3.15 9.19 21.33
C PHE A 182 3.53 10.27 20.30
N TYR A 183 3.04 11.49 20.46
CA TYR A 183 3.44 12.59 19.58
C TYR A 183 4.89 13.04 19.85
N ALA A 184 5.30 13.07 21.12
CA ALA A 184 6.70 13.33 21.47
C ALA A 184 7.63 12.27 20.86
N GLN A 185 7.26 10.98 20.96
CA GLN A 185 8.02 9.89 20.33
C GLN A 185 8.12 10.06 18.81
N VAL A 186 7.02 10.44 18.14
CA VAL A 186 7.03 10.69 16.68
C VAL A 186 8.07 11.76 16.31
N LEU A 187 8.18 12.84 17.08
CA LEU A 187 9.17 13.88 16.79
C LEU A 187 10.61 13.38 16.94
N GLU A 188 10.88 12.57 17.96
CA GLU A 188 12.18 11.92 18.15
C GLU A 188 12.49 10.92 17.01
N ASP A 189 11.53 10.08 16.62
CA ASP A 189 11.68 9.13 15.52
C ASP A 189 11.94 9.85 14.19
N ILE A 190 11.24 10.96 13.92
CA ILE A 190 11.44 11.75 12.70
C ILE A 190 12.84 12.38 12.66
N GLU A 191 13.32 12.90 13.79
CA GLU A 191 14.69 13.43 13.88
C GLU A 191 15.72 12.32 13.56
N LEU A 192 15.54 11.12 14.13
CA LEU A 192 16.37 9.96 13.84
C LEU A 192 16.33 9.56 12.36
N LEU A 193 15.12 9.52 11.76
CA LEU A 193 14.94 9.18 10.34
C LEU A 193 15.58 10.22 9.41
N GLN A 194 15.61 11.50 9.79
CA GLN A 194 16.28 12.56 9.03
C GLN A 194 17.81 12.47 9.12
N GLU A 195 18.34 11.99 10.25
CA GLU A 195 19.80 11.88 10.46
C GLU A 195 20.37 10.58 9.88
N ALA A 196 19.65 9.45 10.00
CA ALA A 196 20.17 8.13 9.70
C ALA A 196 19.34 7.32 8.68
N GLY A 197 18.19 7.83 8.27
CA GLY A 197 17.31 7.15 7.30
C GLY A 197 17.80 7.31 5.85
N ASN A 198 17.14 6.60 4.94
CA ASN A 198 17.39 6.73 3.52
C ASN A 198 16.86 8.06 2.97
N GLU A 199 17.51 8.59 1.95
CA GLU A 199 17.04 9.78 1.24
C GLU A 199 15.88 9.39 0.29
N PHE A 200 14.92 10.30 0.14
CA PHE A 200 13.86 10.14 -0.85
C PHE A 200 14.41 10.26 -2.27
N SER A 201 14.15 9.27 -3.10
CA SER A 201 14.52 9.31 -4.52
C SER A 201 13.42 8.67 -5.37
N ARG A 202 12.81 9.46 -6.26
CA ARG A 202 11.84 8.98 -7.22
C ARG A 202 12.45 7.97 -8.19
N GLU A 203 13.68 8.22 -8.60
CA GLU A 203 14.43 7.33 -9.51
C GLU A 203 14.63 5.97 -8.86
N ALA A 204 15.06 5.93 -7.60
CA ALA A 204 15.24 4.69 -6.85
C ALA A 204 13.92 3.92 -6.64
N ILE A 205 12.78 4.63 -6.49
CA ILE A 205 11.45 3.99 -6.45
C ILE A 205 11.15 3.30 -7.78
N LEU A 206 11.32 4.01 -8.91
CA LEU A 206 11.02 3.49 -10.24
C LEU A 206 11.96 2.35 -10.66
N GLU A 207 13.17 2.33 -10.14
CA GLU A 207 14.15 1.24 -10.35
C GLU A 207 13.94 0.05 -9.40
N GLY A 208 13.00 0.15 -8.44
CA GLY A 208 12.75 -0.90 -7.44
C GLY A 208 13.87 -1.04 -6.40
N ALA A 209 14.70 -0.02 -6.23
CA ALA A 209 15.78 0.03 -5.24
C ALA A 209 15.32 0.61 -3.89
N LEU A 210 14.23 1.39 -3.88
CA LEU A 210 13.63 1.99 -2.70
C LEU A 210 12.11 1.77 -2.70
N THR A 211 11.55 1.43 -1.54
CA THR A 211 10.10 1.37 -1.35
C THR A 211 9.61 2.53 -0.49
N PRO A 212 8.67 3.36 -0.97
CA PRO A 212 7.96 4.30 -0.10
C PRO A 212 7.03 3.51 0.82
N VAL A 213 7.11 3.80 2.13
CA VAL A 213 6.38 3.10 3.19
C VAL A 213 5.29 3.98 3.76
N PHE A 214 4.08 3.45 3.79
CA PHE A 214 2.90 4.10 4.35
C PHE A 214 2.35 3.31 5.51
N PHE A 215 1.97 3.98 6.56
CA PHE A 215 1.28 3.42 7.70
C PHE A 215 -0.21 3.80 7.65
N GLY A 216 -1.10 2.87 8.02
CA GLY A 216 -2.52 3.15 8.02
C GLY A 216 -3.40 1.98 8.47
N SER A 217 -4.71 2.13 8.28
CA SER A 217 -5.71 1.09 8.54
C SER A 217 -6.73 1.04 7.40
N ALA A 218 -6.68 -0.02 6.62
CA ALA A 218 -7.66 -0.26 5.56
C ALA A 218 -9.06 -0.50 6.12
N LEU A 219 -9.18 -1.05 7.34
CA LEU A 219 -10.46 -1.28 8.00
C LEU A 219 -11.20 0.02 8.29
N THR A 220 -10.47 1.05 8.72
CA THR A 220 -11.02 2.36 9.07
C THR A 220 -10.90 3.37 7.93
N ASN A 221 -10.35 2.97 6.79
CA ASN A 221 -10.01 3.82 5.64
C ASN A 221 -9.05 4.98 5.96
N PHE A 222 -8.26 4.86 7.05
CA PHE A 222 -7.36 5.91 7.49
C PHE A 222 -5.96 5.74 6.89
N GLY A 223 -5.37 6.83 6.39
CA GLY A 223 -4.12 6.82 5.64
C GLY A 223 -4.23 6.28 4.20
N VAL A 224 -5.39 5.69 3.83
CA VAL A 224 -5.57 5.03 2.51
C VAL A 224 -5.75 6.05 1.39
N GLN A 225 -6.40 7.18 1.63
CA GLN A 225 -6.54 8.23 0.62
C GLN A 225 -5.19 8.89 0.37
N THR A 226 -4.47 9.28 1.42
CA THR A 226 -3.13 9.87 1.33
C THR A 226 -2.18 8.92 0.60
N PHE A 227 -2.25 7.60 0.91
CA PHE A 227 -1.54 6.58 0.14
C PHE A 227 -1.90 6.62 -1.35
N LEU A 228 -3.19 6.64 -1.71
CA LEU A 228 -3.63 6.63 -3.10
C LEU A 228 -3.16 7.88 -3.86
N ASP A 229 -3.27 9.05 -3.25
CA ASP A 229 -2.83 10.32 -3.82
C ASP A 229 -1.33 10.27 -4.14
N THR A 230 -0.52 9.88 -3.16
CA THR A 230 0.94 9.78 -3.28
C THR A 230 1.36 8.64 -4.21
N PHE A 231 0.66 7.49 -4.17
CA PHE A 231 0.90 6.40 -5.11
C PHE A 231 0.74 6.88 -6.57
N LEU A 232 -0.33 7.60 -6.88
CA LEU A 232 -0.57 8.12 -8.24
C LEU A 232 0.41 9.21 -8.68
N GLU A 233 1.07 9.87 -7.73
CA GLU A 233 2.14 10.83 -8.01
C GLU A 233 3.44 10.13 -8.43
N PHE A 234 3.80 9.02 -7.76
CA PHE A 234 5.10 8.35 -7.93
C PHE A 234 5.05 7.04 -8.71
N ALA A 235 3.88 6.42 -8.87
CA ALA A 235 3.75 5.20 -9.66
C ALA A 235 4.18 5.44 -11.11
N PRO A 236 4.81 4.44 -11.76
CA PRO A 236 5.19 4.54 -13.16
C PRO A 236 3.96 4.66 -14.05
N GLU A 237 4.16 5.28 -15.21
CA GLU A 237 3.20 5.19 -16.31
C GLU A 237 3.27 3.79 -16.94
N PRO A 238 2.20 3.33 -17.61
CA PRO A 238 2.22 2.06 -18.33
C PRO A 238 3.38 2.00 -19.32
N HIS A 239 4.13 0.90 -19.28
CA HIS A 239 5.25 0.75 -20.22
C HIS A 239 4.88 -0.17 -21.37
N GLY A 240 5.64 -0.04 -22.48
CA GLY A 240 5.51 -0.91 -23.62
C GLY A 240 5.88 -2.35 -23.32
N HIS A 241 5.24 -3.27 -23.97
CA HIS A 241 5.55 -4.70 -23.90
C HIS A 241 6.11 -5.20 -25.24
N LYS A 242 7.08 -6.14 -25.16
CA LYS A 242 7.61 -6.79 -26.36
C LYS A 242 6.66 -7.86 -26.87
N THR A 243 6.45 -7.87 -28.18
CA THR A 243 5.77 -8.99 -28.86
C THR A 243 6.64 -10.27 -28.85
N THR A 244 6.06 -11.39 -29.26
CA THR A 244 6.80 -12.63 -29.48
C THR A 244 7.88 -12.51 -30.58
N GLU A 245 7.74 -11.53 -31.46
CA GLU A 245 8.69 -11.22 -32.54
C GLU A 245 9.77 -10.21 -32.10
N GLY A 246 9.67 -9.71 -30.86
CA GLY A 246 10.64 -8.79 -30.26
C GLY A 246 10.35 -7.30 -30.51
N GLU A 247 9.27 -6.97 -31.20
CA GLU A 247 8.83 -5.58 -31.39
C GLU A 247 8.27 -4.99 -30.11
N MET A 248 8.59 -3.72 -29.82
CA MET A 248 8.04 -3.00 -28.67
C MET A 248 6.71 -2.37 -29.06
N ILE A 249 5.65 -2.71 -28.33
CA ILE A 249 4.35 -2.06 -28.48
C ILE A 249 4.28 -0.87 -27.51
N ASP A 250 4.12 0.33 -28.06
CA ASP A 250 3.92 1.54 -27.30
C ASP A 250 2.49 1.54 -26.70
N PRO A 251 2.31 1.78 -25.38
CA PRO A 251 0.99 1.86 -24.76
C PRO A 251 0.12 3.00 -25.31
N LEU A 252 0.72 4.00 -25.98
CA LEU A 252 0.00 5.09 -26.67
C LEU A 252 -0.39 4.76 -28.11
N ASN A 253 -0.06 3.57 -28.61
CA ASN A 253 -0.47 3.15 -29.96
C ASN A 253 -2.00 3.08 -30.04
N LYS A 254 -2.55 3.58 -31.17
CA LYS A 254 -3.99 3.59 -31.43
C LYS A 254 -4.56 2.21 -31.79
N ASP A 255 -3.69 1.31 -32.25
CA ASP A 255 -4.10 -0.05 -32.60
C ASP A 255 -4.30 -0.87 -31.33
N PHE A 256 -5.35 -1.69 -31.33
CA PHE A 256 -5.62 -2.58 -30.21
C PHE A 256 -4.49 -3.60 -30.05
N SER A 257 -3.97 -3.68 -28.83
CA SER A 257 -3.00 -4.71 -28.44
C SER A 257 -3.35 -5.29 -27.09
N GLY A 258 -2.90 -6.51 -26.81
CA GLY A 258 -3.14 -7.16 -25.54
C GLY A 258 -2.38 -8.46 -25.43
N PHE A 259 -2.24 -8.95 -24.19
CA PHE A 259 -1.71 -10.28 -23.93
C PHE A 259 -2.56 -10.98 -22.87
N VAL A 260 -2.60 -12.31 -22.92
CA VAL A 260 -3.33 -13.13 -21.95
C VAL A 260 -2.37 -13.53 -20.84
N PHE A 261 -2.56 -13.04 -19.63
CA PHE A 261 -1.77 -13.39 -18.45
C PHE A 261 -2.45 -14.45 -17.57
N LYS A 262 -3.76 -14.65 -17.77
CA LYS A 262 -4.56 -15.64 -17.04
C LYS A 262 -5.69 -16.15 -17.91
N ILE A 263 -5.98 -17.45 -17.81
CA ILE A 263 -7.12 -18.15 -18.46
C ILE A 263 -7.98 -18.76 -17.35
#